data_fdcc4636cd5db5ebd7236f54ec854803
#
_entry.id   fdcc4636cd5db5ebd7236f54ec854803
#
_cell.length_a   1.000
_cell.length_b   1.000
_cell.length_c   1.000
_cell.angle_alpha   90.00
_cell.angle_beta   90.00
_cell.angle_gamma   90.00
#
_symmetry.space_group_name_H-M   'P 1'
#
loop_
_entity.id
_entity.type
_entity.pdbx_description
1 polymer ?
#
loop_
_entity_poly.entity_id
_entity_poly.type
_entity_poly.pdbx_seq_one_letter_code
_entity_poly.pdbx_strand_id
1 'polypeptide(L)'
;VYDKFVIIDSFSSDSVYWVVNLVVIIAFMVCIVIGTIITAFMSRSIIQPIRDLSAAAAEIAKGNFKVRVREPSDPEYSILAQNFNKMAEELAGTETLRGDFISNVSHEFKTPLASIQGFAKLLQSDDITEQEREEYTQIIIDETSRLSKLSSNILRLTKLENQKTVGKKTRFSLDEQIRKILLVLEPEWSKKKIDLDIDLEDIMYVGSEELMAQIWQNIINNAIKFTPEGGKISVKLFRSEKNISAEIWDNGPSIAPDVKAKIFDKFYQGDRSRATEGNGLGLALVKRIIELSEGSIEVENDMKKGGVCFRISLPYLIEDMM
;
A
#
# COMPACT_ATOMS: atom_id res chain seq x y z
N VAL A 1 -94.16 23.66 -39.12
CA VAL A 1 -92.97 24.43 -39.14
C VAL A 1 -92.14 24.14 -37.83
N TYR A 2 -92.84 23.93 -36.71
CA TYR A 2 -92.15 23.66 -35.41
C TYR A 2 -91.42 22.30 -35.38
N ASP A 3 -91.93 21.25 -35.97
CA ASP A 3 -91.34 19.91 -35.97
C ASP A 3 -90.00 19.83 -36.74
N LYS A 4 -89.86 20.62 -37.80
CA LYS A 4 -88.57 20.64 -38.55
C LYS A 4 -87.43 21.27 -37.81
N PHE A 5 -87.68 22.27 -36.97
CA PHE A 5 -86.64 22.91 -36.17
C PHE A 5 -86.16 22.01 -35.04
N VAL A 6 -87.03 21.28 -34.39
CA VAL A 6 -86.66 20.35 -33.31
C VAL A 6 -85.83 19.20 -33.81
N ILE A 7 -86.10 18.67 -35.00
CA ILE A 7 -85.33 17.57 -35.63
C ILE A 7 -83.95 18.05 -36.07
N ILE A 8 -83.83 19.29 -36.58
CA ILE A 8 -82.50 19.86 -36.95
C ILE A 8 -81.65 20.11 -35.74
N ASP A 9 -82.20 20.57 -34.61
CA ASP A 9 -81.49 20.80 -33.38
C ASP A 9 -81.00 19.56 -32.67
N SER A 10 -81.88 18.49 -32.67
CA SER A 10 -81.46 17.19 -32.10
C SER A 10 -80.41 16.48 -32.96
N PHE A 11 -80.48 16.60 -34.29
CA PHE A 11 -79.48 16.01 -35.20
C PHE A 11 -78.12 16.72 -35.15
N SER A 12 -78.11 18.04 -34.89
CA SER A 12 -76.89 18.79 -34.70
C SER A 12 -76.22 18.50 -33.34
N SER A 13 -77.06 18.34 -32.29
CA SER A 13 -76.60 18.04 -30.94
C SER A 13 -75.90 16.65 -30.86
N ASP A 14 -76.48 15.62 -31.40
CA ASP A 14 -75.94 14.25 -31.41
C ASP A 14 -74.60 14.18 -32.18
N SER A 15 -74.51 14.87 -33.28
CA SER A 15 -73.24 14.92 -34.05
C SER A 15 -72.10 15.62 -33.29
N VAL A 16 -72.45 16.69 -32.55
CA VAL A 16 -71.45 17.41 -31.70
C VAL A 16 -70.96 16.49 -30.54
N TYR A 17 -71.87 15.76 -29.89
CA TYR A 17 -71.53 14.82 -28.83
C TYR A 17 -70.62 13.68 -29.36
N TRP A 18 -70.86 13.16 -30.55
CA TRP A 18 -70.00 12.15 -31.18
C TRP A 18 -68.60 12.68 -31.47
N VAL A 19 -68.48 13.86 -32.00
CA VAL A 19 -67.18 14.48 -32.29
C VAL A 19 -66.40 14.77 -30.98
N VAL A 20 -67.07 15.29 -29.97
CA VAL A 20 -66.46 15.56 -28.66
C VAL A 20 -65.96 14.26 -28.03
N ASN A 21 -66.75 13.21 -27.98
CA ASN A 21 -66.35 11.90 -27.46
C ASN A 21 -65.17 11.32 -28.23
N LEU A 22 -65.17 11.41 -29.54
CA LEU A 22 -64.04 10.96 -30.38
C LEU A 22 -62.75 11.70 -30.05
N VAL A 23 -62.81 13.04 -29.91
CA VAL A 23 -61.65 13.87 -29.54
C VAL A 23 -61.12 13.50 -28.14
N VAL A 24 -62.02 13.26 -27.17
CA VAL A 24 -61.65 12.81 -25.84
C VAL A 24 -60.98 11.46 -25.86
N ILE A 25 -61.50 10.49 -26.61
CA ILE A 25 -60.91 9.15 -26.76
C ILE A 25 -59.52 9.25 -27.40
N ILE A 26 -59.36 10.02 -28.47
CA ILE A 26 -58.06 10.25 -29.12
C ILE A 26 -57.05 10.92 -28.14
N ALA A 27 -57.46 11.92 -27.43
CA ALA A 27 -56.62 12.58 -26.42
C ALA A 27 -56.16 11.61 -25.33
N PHE A 28 -57.09 10.73 -24.85
CA PHE A 28 -56.74 9.69 -23.87
C PHE A 28 -55.75 8.67 -24.40
N MET A 29 -55.94 8.20 -25.64
CA MET A 29 -55.01 7.30 -26.31
C MET A 29 -53.59 7.93 -26.49
N VAL A 30 -53.55 9.18 -26.87
CA VAL A 30 -52.28 9.94 -26.99
C VAL A 30 -51.58 10.05 -25.64
N CYS A 31 -52.32 10.37 -24.56
CA CYS A 31 -51.75 10.41 -23.21
C CYS A 31 -51.18 9.07 -22.75
N ILE A 32 -51.88 7.96 -23.06
CA ILE A 32 -51.39 6.61 -22.71
C ILE A 32 -50.10 6.29 -23.49
N VAL A 33 -50.03 6.60 -24.77
CA VAL A 33 -48.85 6.38 -25.60
C VAL A 33 -47.67 7.19 -25.11
N ILE A 34 -47.86 8.47 -24.82
CA ILE A 34 -46.83 9.35 -24.28
C ILE A 34 -46.37 8.83 -22.91
N GLY A 35 -47.29 8.48 -22.00
CA GLY A 35 -46.98 7.94 -20.69
C GLY A 35 -46.15 6.65 -20.75
N THR A 36 -46.47 5.74 -21.67
CA THR A 36 -45.70 4.48 -21.85
C THR A 36 -44.29 4.77 -22.40
N ILE A 37 -44.14 5.69 -23.35
CA ILE A 37 -42.86 6.08 -23.89
C ILE A 37 -41.96 6.72 -22.77
N ILE A 38 -42.53 7.63 -21.99
CA ILE A 38 -41.81 8.27 -20.88
C ILE A 38 -41.37 7.22 -19.84
N THR A 39 -42.26 6.31 -19.46
CA THR A 39 -41.97 5.26 -18.49
C THR A 39 -40.89 4.31 -19.00
N ALA A 40 -40.94 3.90 -20.28
CA ALA A 40 -39.92 3.06 -20.89
C ALA A 40 -38.56 3.76 -20.96
N PHE A 41 -38.55 5.04 -21.29
CA PHE A 41 -37.34 5.84 -21.31
C PHE A 41 -36.73 5.98 -19.90
N MET A 42 -37.53 6.37 -18.89
CA MET A 42 -37.08 6.46 -17.50
C MET A 42 -36.57 5.11 -16.97
N SER A 43 -37.23 4.03 -17.30
CA SER A 43 -36.80 2.69 -16.88
C SER A 43 -35.41 2.34 -17.40
N ARG A 44 -35.11 2.66 -18.66
CA ARG A 44 -33.81 2.36 -19.28
C ARG A 44 -32.70 3.36 -18.90
N SER A 45 -33.03 4.64 -18.82
CA SER A 45 -32.03 5.70 -18.58
C SER A 45 -31.69 5.89 -17.11
N ILE A 46 -32.62 5.65 -16.18
CA ILE A 46 -32.43 5.94 -14.76
C ILE A 46 -32.40 4.67 -13.92
N ILE A 47 -33.42 3.83 -14.04
CA ILE A 47 -33.62 2.70 -13.11
C ILE A 47 -32.59 1.60 -13.37
N GLN A 48 -32.30 1.29 -14.63
CA GLN A 48 -31.40 0.20 -15.00
C GLN A 48 -29.95 0.44 -14.57
N PRO A 49 -29.31 1.59 -14.80
CA PRO A 49 -27.97 1.90 -14.29
C PRO A 49 -27.84 1.79 -12.77
N ILE A 50 -28.86 2.26 -12.02
CA ILE A 50 -28.88 2.17 -10.56
C ILE A 50 -28.98 0.70 -10.10
N ARG A 51 -29.79 -0.10 -10.77
CA ARG A 51 -29.91 -1.53 -10.46
C ARG A 51 -28.61 -2.29 -10.74
N ASP A 52 -27.95 -1.99 -11.85
CA ASP A 52 -26.68 -2.60 -12.23
C ASP A 52 -25.57 -2.25 -11.22
N LEU A 53 -25.50 -0.98 -10.78
CA LEU A 53 -24.62 -0.54 -9.72
C LEU A 53 -24.91 -1.23 -8.39
N SER A 54 -26.18 -1.35 -8.01
CA SER A 54 -26.60 -2.05 -6.78
C SER A 54 -26.23 -3.53 -6.81
N ALA A 55 -26.44 -4.21 -7.95
CA ALA A 55 -26.05 -5.60 -8.13
C ALA A 55 -24.52 -5.78 -8.06
N ALA A 56 -23.77 -4.89 -8.71
CA ALA A 56 -22.31 -4.91 -8.67
C ALA A 56 -21.78 -4.64 -7.25
N ALA A 57 -22.39 -3.72 -6.50
CA ALA A 57 -22.04 -3.46 -5.11
C ALA A 57 -22.30 -4.70 -4.20
N ALA A 58 -23.38 -5.44 -4.46
CA ALA A 58 -23.65 -6.69 -3.75
C ALA A 58 -22.61 -7.79 -4.05
N GLU A 59 -22.08 -7.83 -5.27
CA GLU A 59 -20.98 -8.75 -5.61
C GLU A 59 -19.64 -8.33 -4.93
N ILE A 60 -19.34 -7.04 -4.89
CA ILE A 60 -18.17 -6.52 -4.14
C ILE A 60 -18.27 -6.90 -2.66
N ALA A 61 -19.45 -6.77 -2.06
CA ALA A 61 -19.68 -7.17 -0.66
C ALA A 61 -19.45 -8.66 -0.39
N LYS A 62 -19.55 -9.51 -1.41
CA LYS A 62 -19.21 -10.94 -1.34
C LYS A 62 -17.73 -11.23 -1.60
N GLY A 63 -16.90 -10.20 -1.85
CA GLY A 63 -15.48 -10.34 -2.14
C GLY A 63 -15.14 -10.48 -3.63
N ASN A 64 -16.12 -10.33 -4.53
CA ASN A 64 -15.86 -10.34 -5.97
C ASN A 64 -15.50 -8.95 -6.48
N PHE A 65 -14.23 -8.57 -6.33
CA PHE A 65 -13.71 -7.25 -6.74
C PHE A 65 -13.43 -7.14 -8.25
N LYS A 66 -13.61 -8.22 -9.02
CA LYS A 66 -13.42 -8.21 -10.48
C LYS A 66 -14.64 -7.70 -11.24
N VAL A 67 -15.75 -7.53 -10.57
CA VAL A 67 -16.98 -7.00 -11.17
C VAL A 67 -16.76 -5.58 -11.68
N ARG A 68 -17.31 -5.29 -12.87
CA ARG A 68 -17.31 -3.94 -13.46
C ARG A 68 -18.69 -3.60 -13.96
N VAL A 69 -19.07 -2.35 -13.83
CA VAL A 69 -20.32 -1.81 -14.33
C VAL A 69 -20.05 -1.18 -15.71
N ARG A 70 -20.96 -1.44 -16.66
CA ARG A 70 -20.90 -0.80 -17.98
C ARG A 70 -21.15 0.70 -17.83
N GLU A 71 -20.39 1.51 -18.53
CA GLU A 71 -20.59 2.95 -18.57
C GLU A 71 -21.82 3.28 -19.44
N PRO A 72 -22.86 3.94 -18.87
CA PRO A 72 -24.01 4.39 -19.63
C PRO A 72 -23.63 5.56 -20.53
N SER A 73 -24.51 5.83 -21.53
CA SER A 73 -24.31 6.99 -22.44
C SER A 73 -24.62 8.34 -21.76
N ASP A 74 -25.33 8.34 -20.66
CA ASP A 74 -25.63 9.54 -19.88
C ASP A 74 -24.39 9.96 -19.09
N PRO A 75 -23.94 11.24 -19.18
CA PRO A 75 -22.72 11.71 -18.58
C PRO A 75 -22.68 11.56 -17.04
N GLU A 76 -23.78 11.78 -16.36
CA GLU A 76 -23.85 11.73 -14.89
C GLU A 76 -23.71 10.30 -14.37
N TYR A 77 -24.40 9.35 -15.01
CA TYR A 77 -24.29 7.92 -14.67
C TYR A 77 -22.96 7.33 -15.15
N SER A 78 -22.37 7.85 -16.23
CA SER A 78 -21.03 7.43 -16.68
C SER A 78 -19.96 7.78 -15.64
N ILE A 79 -19.96 8.99 -15.08
CA ILE A 79 -19.05 9.40 -14.01
C ILE A 79 -19.22 8.48 -12.78
N LEU A 80 -20.47 8.17 -12.42
CA LEU A 80 -20.75 7.28 -11.29
C LEU A 80 -20.23 5.86 -11.52
N ALA A 81 -20.42 5.32 -12.73
CA ALA A 81 -19.90 4.01 -13.12
C ALA A 81 -18.37 3.98 -13.14
N GLN A 82 -17.70 5.04 -13.63
CA GLN A 82 -16.24 5.16 -13.61
C GLN A 82 -15.70 5.20 -12.17
N ASN A 83 -16.28 6.00 -11.30
CA ASN A 83 -15.89 6.05 -9.89
C ASN A 83 -16.08 4.70 -9.18
N PHE A 84 -17.19 4.01 -9.46
CA PHE A 84 -17.43 2.67 -8.96
C PHE A 84 -16.39 1.66 -9.45
N ASN A 85 -16.08 1.67 -10.75
CA ASN A 85 -15.10 0.78 -11.35
C ASN A 85 -13.69 1.04 -10.79
N LYS A 86 -13.33 2.32 -10.59
CA LYS A 86 -12.06 2.70 -9.94
C LYS A 86 -11.99 2.19 -8.51
N MET A 87 -13.04 2.37 -7.71
CA MET A 87 -13.12 1.82 -6.36
C MET A 87 -12.97 0.28 -6.35
N ALA A 88 -13.65 -0.41 -7.28
CA ALA A 88 -13.56 -1.87 -7.42
C ALA A 88 -12.14 -2.33 -7.78
N GLU A 89 -11.42 -1.55 -8.60
CA GLU A 89 -10.02 -1.80 -8.96
C GLU A 89 -9.07 -1.62 -7.78
N GLU A 90 -9.23 -0.55 -7.01
CA GLU A 90 -8.45 -0.30 -5.80
C GLU A 90 -8.66 -1.39 -4.74
N LEU A 91 -9.91 -1.85 -4.57
CA LEU A 91 -10.23 -2.98 -3.68
C LEU A 91 -9.61 -4.30 -4.17
N ALA A 92 -9.68 -4.57 -5.47
CA ALA A 92 -9.05 -5.75 -6.07
C ALA A 92 -7.52 -5.75 -5.87
N GLY A 93 -6.89 -4.59 -6.06
CA GLY A 93 -5.46 -4.40 -5.81
C GLY A 93 -5.10 -4.66 -4.35
N THR A 94 -5.88 -4.12 -3.42
CA THR A 94 -5.67 -4.31 -1.97
C THR A 94 -5.79 -5.78 -1.56
N GLU A 95 -6.77 -6.51 -2.09
CA GLU A 95 -6.95 -7.94 -1.78
C GLU A 95 -5.83 -8.80 -2.38
N THR A 96 -5.37 -8.47 -3.59
CA THR A 96 -4.21 -9.13 -4.19
C THR A 96 -2.96 -8.95 -3.32
N LEU A 97 -2.66 -7.70 -2.93
CA LEU A 97 -1.52 -7.41 -2.04
C LEU A 97 -1.63 -8.13 -0.69
N ARG A 98 -2.84 -8.26 -0.14
CA ARG A 98 -3.09 -9.02 1.08
C ARG A 98 -2.84 -10.51 0.89
N GLY A 99 -3.30 -11.09 -0.23
CA GLY A 99 -3.05 -12.49 -0.58
C GLY A 99 -1.56 -12.79 -0.74
N ASP A 100 -0.86 -11.93 -1.48
CA ASP A 100 0.59 -12.03 -1.68
C ASP A 100 1.35 -11.91 -0.34
N PHE A 101 0.92 -11.00 0.55
CA PHE A 101 1.50 -10.88 1.88
C PHE A 101 1.37 -12.18 2.68
N ILE A 102 0.17 -12.78 2.75
CA ILE A 102 -0.07 -14.04 3.49
C ILE A 102 0.75 -15.19 2.88
N SER A 103 0.81 -15.27 1.55
CA SER A 103 1.60 -16.28 0.83
C SER A 103 3.09 -16.14 1.15
N ASN A 104 3.64 -14.92 1.06
CA ASN A 104 5.04 -14.65 1.34
C ASN A 104 5.40 -14.90 2.82
N VAL A 105 4.53 -14.51 3.76
CA VAL A 105 4.67 -14.86 5.19
C VAL A 105 4.81 -16.36 5.34
N SER A 106 3.89 -17.13 4.74
CA SER A 106 3.89 -18.60 4.84
C SER A 106 5.17 -19.22 4.29
N HIS A 107 5.67 -18.71 3.17
CA HIS A 107 6.93 -19.16 2.57
C HIS A 107 8.15 -18.83 3.44
N GLU A 108 8.23 -17.60 3.97
CA GLU A 108 9.34 -17.16 4.82
C GLU A 108 9.40 -17.89 6.18
N PHE A 109 8.26 -18.40 6.66
CA PHE A 109 8.23 -19.28 7.84
C PHE A 109 8.58 -20.74 7.51
N LYS A 110 8.12 -21.26 6.37
CA LYS A 110 8.26 -22.69 6.02
C LYS A 110 9.73 -23.10 5.86
N THR A 111 10.55 -22.26 5.24
CA THR A 111 11.96 -22.56 4.96
C THR A 111 12.78 -22.76 6.23
N PRO A 112 12.84 -21.81 7.20
CA PRO A 112 13.59 -22.01 8.44
C PRO A 112 13.02 -23.12 9.31
N LEU A 113 11.69 -23.29 9.34
CA LEU A 113 11.08 -24.40 10.08
C LEU A 113 11.51 -25.77 9.52
N ALA A 114 11.59 -25.93 8.19
CA ALA A 114 12.07 -27.15 7.57
C ALA A 114 13.57 -27.41 7.88
N SER A 115 14.39 -26.34 7.88
CA SER A 115 15.80 -26.40 8.28
C SER A 115 15.95 -26.85 9.74
N ILE A 116 15.27 -26.19 10.67
CA ILE A 116 15.26 -26.55 12.09
C ILE A 116 14.85 -28.02 12.29
N GLN A 117 13.76 -28.44 11.63
CA GLN A 117 13.26 -29.80 11.74
C GLN A 117 14.26 -30.81 11.16
N GLY A 118 14.93 -30.48 10.06
CA GLY A 118 15.94 -31.32 9.43
C GLY A 118 17.14 -31.53 10.35
N PHE A 119 17.74 -30.44 10.84
CA PHE A 119 18.93 -30.53 11.70
C PHE A 119 18.60 -31.12 13.08
N ALA A 120 17.41 -30.87 13.63
CA ALA A 120 16.96 -31.50 14.85
C ALA A 120 16.84 -33.04 14.70
N LYS A 121 16.43 -33.54 13.53
CA LYS A 121 16.43 -34.99 13.24
C LYS A 121 17.84 -35.54 13.12
N LEU A 122 18.78 -34.83 12.48
CA LEU A 122 20.17 -35.23 12.38
C LEU A 122 20.84 -35.34 13.76
N LEU A 123 20.51 -34.44 14.68
CA LEU A 123 20.96 -34.45 16.08
C LEU A 123 20.51 -35.71 16.86
N GLN A 124 19.48 -36.43 16.39
CA GLN A 124 19.00 -37.68 17.02
C GLN A 124 19.80 -38.93 16.57
N SER A 125 20.72 -38.76 15.60
CA SER A 125 21.57 -39.87 15.18
C SER A 125 22.68 -40.14 16.19
N ASP A 126 22.99 -41.42 16.45
CA ASP A 126 24.06 -41.81 17.37
C ASP A 126 25.46 -41.67 16.72
N ASP A 127 25.54 -41.56 15.40
CA ASP A 127 26.82 -41.58 14.62
C ASP A 127 27.34 -40.17 14.30
N ILE A 128 26.83 -39.09 14.95
CA ILE A 128 27.28 -37.71 14.70
C ILE A 128 28.51 -37.37 15.55
N THR A 129 29.45 -36.65 14.93
CA THR A 129 30.63 -36.11 15.64
C THR A 129 30.25 -34.92 16.50
N GLU A 130 31.07 -34.59 17.50
CA GLU A 130 30.85 -33.42 18.36
C GLU A 130 30.84 -32.10 17.55
N GLN A 131 31.71 -32.02 16.53
CA GLN A 131 31.77 -30.87 15.62
C GLN A 131 30.46 -30.70 14.79
N GLU A 132 29.92 -31.78 14.24
CA GLU A 132 28.64 -31.77 13.55
C GLU A 132 27.49 -31.42 14.48
N ARG A 133 27.53 -31.88 15.75
CA ARG A 133 26.56 -31.53 16.77
C ARG A 133 26.55 -30.05 17.07
N GLU A 134 27.73 -29.45 17.21
CA GLU A 134 27.89 -28.00 17.44
C GLU A 134 27.40 -27.20 16.22
N GLU A 135 27.77 -27.60 15.00
CA GLU A 135 27.34 -26.98 13.75
C GLU A 135 25.80 -27.02 13.60
N TYR A 136 25.17 -28.20 13.77
CA TYR A 136 23.74 -28.37 13.62
C TYR A 136 22.95 -27.56 14.68
N THR A 137 23.50 -27.54 15.90
CA THR A 137 22.90 -26.73 16.99
C THR A 137 22.97 -25.24 16.66
N GLN A 138 24.11 -24.77 16.14
CA GLN A 138 24.27 -23.37 15.74
C GLN A 138 23.30 -22.99 14.63
N ILE A 139 23.10 -23.83 13.61
CA ILE A 139 22.12 -23.60 12.53
C ILE A 139 20.71 -23.47 13.11
N ILE A 140 20.33 -24.33 14.06
CA ILE A 140 19.00 -24.25 14.70
C ILE A 140 18.84 -22.93 15.47
N ILE A 141 19.87 -22.50 16.19
CA ILE A 141 19.86 -21.22 16.92
C ILE A 141 19.69 -20.05 15.95
N ASP A 142 20.45 -20.03 14.86
CA ASP A 142 20.41 -18.96 13.85
C ASP A 142 19.06 -18.89 13.17
N GLU A 143 18.47 -20.02 12.76
CA GLU A 143 17.15 -20.05 12.13
C GLU A 143 16.02 -19.67 13.12
N THR A 144 16.16 -20.02 14.40
CA THR A 144 15.21 -19.61 15.44
C THR A 144 15.27 -18.10 15.67
N SER A 145 16.48 -17.53 15.70
CA SER A 145 16.68 -16.07 15.79
C SER A 145 16.10 -15.33 14.59
N ARG A 146 16.29 -15.88 13.38
CA ARG A 146 15.70 -15.36 12.13
C ARG A 146 14.18 -15.37 12.18
N LEU A 147 13.55 -16.45 12.64
CA LEU A 147 12.09 -16.54 12.82
C LEU A 147 11.56 -15.53 13.84
N SER A 148 12.27 -15.32 14.94
CA SER A 148 11.92 -14.33 15.94
C SER A 148 11.94 -12.91 15.39
N LYS A 149 12.99 -12.54 14.63
CA LYS A 149 13.09 -11.26 13.93
C LYS A 149 11.97 -11.08 12.90
N LEU A 150 11.67 -12.12 12.10
CA LEU A 150 10.57 -12.10 11.12
C LEU A 150 9.23 -11.84 11.80
N SER A 151 8.90 -12.60 12.86
CA SER A 151 7.67 -12.44 13.63
C SER A 151 7.54 -11.03 14.21
N SER A 152 8.60 -10.50 14.82
CA SER A 152 8.63 -9.14 15.36
C SER A 152 8.38 -8.07 14.29
N ASN A 153 9.00 -8.21 13.11
CA ASN A 153 8.83 -7.27 12.01
C ASN A 153 7.40 -7.30 11.46
N ILE A 154 6.78 -8.50 11.32
CA ILE A 154 5.38 -8.64 10.90
C ILE A 154 4.44 -7.96 11.89
N LEU A 155 4.59 -8.23 13.19
CA LEU A 155 3.75 -7.63 14.23
C LEU A 155 3.89 -6.09 14.25
N ARG A 156 5.11 -5.57 14.13
CA ARG A 156 5.37 -4.12 14.07
C ARG A 156 4.74 -3.50 12.83
N LEU A 157 4.93 -4.11 11.66
CA LEU A 157 4.36 -3.62 10.41
C LEU A 157 2.83 -3.59 10.48
N THR A 158 2.19 -4.68 10.93
CA THR A 158 0.73 -4.77 11.10
C THR A 158 0.21 -3.70 12.07
N LYS A 159 0.93 -3.46 13.18
CA LYS A 159 0.57 -2.40 14.12
C LYS A 159 0.63 -1.02 13.48
N LEU A 160 1.70 -0.71 12.74
CA LEU A 160 1.90 0.58 12.08
C LEU A 160 0.94 0.80 10.90
N GLU A 161 0.52 -0.24 10.20
CA GLU A 161 -0.48 -0.14 9.13
C GLU A 161 -1.85 0.32 9.63
N ASN A 162 -2.22 -0.12 10.83
CA ASN A 162 -3.48 0.26 11.46
C ASN A 162 -3.42 1.62 12.19
N GLN A 163 -2.23 2.23 12.29
CA GLN A 163 -2.06 3.55 12.90
C GLN A 163 -2.20 4.66 11.86
N LYS A 164 -2.89 5.75 12.25
CA LYS A 164 -3.01 6.96 11.43
C LYS A 164 -1.97 8.03 11.81
N THR A 165 -1.40 7.94 13.00
CA THR A 165 -0.44 8.91 13.55
C THR A 165 0.64 8.19 14.32
N VAL A 166 1.81 8.81 14.39
CA VAL A 166 2.89 8.40 15.29
C VAL A 166 2.39 8.52 16.73
N GLY A 167 2.55 7.47 17.52
CA GLY A 167 2.11 7.44 18.91
C GLY A 167 2.72 8.54 19.79
N LYS A 168 3.18 8.22 21.01
CA LYS A 168 3.77 9.20 21.94
C LYS A 168 4.99 9.86 21.31
N LYS A 169 4.93 11.19 21.12
CA LYS A 169 6.04 12.01 20.63
C LYS A 169 6.88 12.46 21.83
N THR A 170 8.21 12.36 21.71
CA THR A 170 9.21 12.85 22.68
C THR A 170 10.22 13.73 21.96
N ARG A 171 10.89 14.61 22.69
CA ARG A 171 12.00 15.42 22.17
C ARG A 171 13.31 14.69 22.44
N PHE A 172 14.12 14.45 21.41
CA PHE A 172 15.39 13.75 21.50
C PHE A 172 16.35 14.22 20.41
N SER A 173 17.66 13.93 20.58
CA SER A 173 18.71 14.25 19.64
C SER A 173 18.80 13.17 18.56
N LEU A 174 18.62 13.53 17.28
CA LEU A 174 18.72 12.62 16.15
C LEU A 174 20.15 12.18 15.88
N ASP A 175 21.11 13.09 15.96
CA ASP A 175 22.53 12.81 15.73
C ASP A 175 23.06 11.82 16.78
N GLU A 176 22.75 12.01 18.06
CA GLU A 176 23.11 11.08 19.12
C GLU A 176 22.45 9.70 18.94
N GLN A 177 21.20 9.66 18.46
CA GLN A 177 20.50 8.41 18.16
C GLN A 177 21.22 7.64 17.03
N ILE A 178 21.59 8.33 15.94
CA ILE A 178 22.34 7.73 14.82
C ILE A 178 23.72 7.25 15.30
N ARG A 179 24.45 8.06 16.10
CA ARG A 179 25.76 7.67 16.67
C ARG A 179 25.65 6.39 17.50
N LYS A 180 24.65 6.29 18.37
CA LYS A 180 24.41 5.10 19.19
C LYS A 180 24.17 3.86 18.33
N ILE A 181 23.38 3.99 17.26
CA ILE A 181 23.11 2.87 16.35
C ILE A 181 24.39 2.44 15.61
N LEU A 182 25.19 3.38 15.12
CA LEU A 182 26.47 3.07 14.49
C LEU A 182 27.41 2.33 15.46
N LEU A 183 27.44 2.72 16.75
CA LEU A 183 28.22 2.02 17.77
C LEU A 183 27.70 0.61 18.04
N VAL A 184 26.37 0.42 18.10
CA VAL A 184 25.78 -0.92 18.28
C VAL A 184 26.12 -1.85 17.11
N LEU A 185 26.26 -1.30 15.91
CA LEU A 185 26.58 -2.04 14.68
C LEU A 185 28.10 -2.15 14.42
N GLU A 186 28.94 -1.66 15.34
CA GLU A 186 30.41 -1.71 15.21
C GLU A 186 30.94 -3.11 14.88
N PRO A 187 30.53 -4.19 15.54
CA PRO A 187 31.05 -5.53 15.23
C PRO A 187 30.82 -5.94 13.76
N GLU A 188 29.72 -5.47 13.16
CA GLU A 188 29.33 -5.83 11.78
C GLU A 188 30.15 -5.06 10.74
N TRP A 189 30.23 -3.73 10.86
CA TRP A 189 31.00 -2.94 9.90
C TRP A 189 32.52 -3.03 10.12
N SER A 190 33.01 -3.22 11.35
CA SER A 190 34.42 -3.51 11.64
C SER A 190 34.88 -4.85 11.05
N LYS A 191 34.08 -5.91 11.18
CA LYS A 191 34.37 -7.21 10.58
C LYS A 191 34.57 -7.13 9.06
N LYS A 192 33.82 -6.26 8.38
CA LYS A 192 33.95 -5.97 6.95
C LYS A 192 35.01 -4.90 6.63
N LYS A 193 35.69 -4.32 7.63
CA LYS A 193 36.67 -3.23 7.48
C LYS A 193 36.11 -2.02 6.71
N ILE A 194 34.84 -1.69 6.95
CA ILE A 194 34.15 -0.59 6.28
C ILE A 194 34.70 0.75 6.82
N ASP A 195 35.03 1.66 5.90
CA ASP A 195 35.39 3.05 6.22
C ASP A 195 34.11 3.89 6.42
N LEU A 196 33.95 4.47 7.62
CA LEU A 196 32.79 5.28 7.98
C LEU A 196 33.09 6.76 7.91
N ASP A 197 32.36 7.49 7.10
CA ASP A 197 32.40 8.96 6.99
C ASP A 197 31.11 9.53 7.61
N ILE A 198 31.24 10.20 8.77
CA ILE A 198 30.13 10.64 9.62
C ILE A 198 30.14 12.17 9.73
N ASP A 199 29.05 12.80 9.23
CA ASP A 199 28.84 14.24 9.27
C ASP A 199 27.41 14.53 9.78
N LEU A 200 27.27 14.75 11.08
CA LEU A 200 25.98 14.86 11.76
C LEU A 200 25.89 16.21 12.49
N GLU A 201 24.99 17.07 12.05
CA GLU A 201 24.61 18.28 12.77
C GLU A 201 23.84 17.92 14.05
N ASP A 202 24.01 18.69 15.13
CA ASP A 202 23.24 18.56 16.37
C ASP A 202 21.79 19.01 16.11
N ILE A 203 20.85 18.05 16.04
CA ILE A 203 19.46 18.30 15.68
C ILE A 203 18.51 17.65 16.70
N MET A 204 17.76 18.50 17.41
CA MET A 204 16.64 18.06 18.24
C MET A 204 15.41 17.81 17.38
N TYR A 205 14.77 16.66 17.56
CA TYR A 205 13.57 16.26 16.84
C TYR A 205 12.44 15.91 17.82
N VAL A 206 11.19 16.19 17.41
CA VAL A 206 10.00 15.85 18.17
C VAL A 206 9.24 14.74 17.43
N GLY A 207 9.31 13.54 17.94
CA GLY A 207 8.71 12.35 17.29
C GLY A 207 8.76 11.12 18.20
N SER A 208 8.54 9.95 17.60
CA SER A 208 8.73 8.68 18.33
C SER A 208 10.19 8.26 18.24
N GLU A 209 10.91 8.37 19.34
CA GLU A 209 12.31 7.97 19.43
C GLU A 209 12.53 6.50 19.01
N GLU A 210 11.62 5.61 19.42
CA GLU A 210 11.68 4.17 19.07
C GLU A 210 11.53 3.94 17.57
N LEU A 211 10.57 4.63 16.92
CA LEU A 211 10.33 4.45 15.49
C LEU A 211 11.46 5.06 14.66
N MET A 212 11.99 6.22 15.05
CA MET A 212 13.15 6.81 14.37
C MET A 212 14.39 5.91 14.47
N ALA A 213 14.66 5.32 15.64
CA ALA A 213 15.73 4.36 15.80
C ALA A 213 15.60 3.16 14.84
N GLN A 214 14.39 2.69 14.58
CA GLN A 214 14.15 1.61 13.61
C GLN A 214 14.47 2.01 12.16
N ILE A 215 14.21 3.28 11.78
CA ILE A 215 14.60 3.78 10.45
C ILE A 215 16.11 3.65 10.29
N TRP A 216 16.87 4.25 11.20
CA TRP A 216 18.34 4.28 11.13
C TRP A 216 18.91 2.87 11.16
N GLN A 217 18.43 2.02 12.05
CA GLN A 217 18.88 0.64 12.16
C GLN A 217 18.66 -0.15 10.87
N ASN A 218 17.49 -0.03 10.25
CA ASN A 218 17.21 -0.76 8.99
C ASN A 218 18.06 -0.24 7.82
N ILE A 219 18.18 1.10 7.66
CA ILE A 219 18.93 1.68 6.55
C ILE A 219 20.43 1.41 6.70
N ILE A 220 20.98 1.63 7.90
CA ILE A 220 22.42 1.42 8.16
C ILE A 220 22.78 -0.07 8.06
N ASN A 221 21.93 -0.98 8.57
CA ASN A 221 22.14 -2.41 8.37
C ASN A 221 22.12 -2.80 6.88
N ASN A 222 21.24 -2.21 6.08
CA ASN A 222 21.24 -2.44 4.63
C ASN A 222 22.53 -1.92 3.99
N ALA A 223 23.01 -0.73 4.36
CA ALA A 223 24.27 -0.18 3.88
C ALA A 223 25.43 -1.12 4.22
N ILE A 224 25.56 -1.56 5.48
CA ILE A 224 26.62 -2.50 5.90
C ILE A 224 26.52 -3.82 5.14
N LYS A 225 25.31 -4.34 4.95
CA LYS A 225 25.06 -5.61 4.25
C LYS A 225 25.56 -5.56 2.82
N PHE A 226 25.24 -4.53 2.06
CA PHE A 226 25.52 -4.42 0.63
C PHE A 226 26.87 -3.80 0.31
N THR A 227 27.50 -3.12 1.24
CA THR A 227 28.87 -2.63 1.12
C THR A 227 29.85 -3.82 1.05
N PRO A 228 30.80 -3.83 0.09
CA PRO A 228 31.84 -4.85 0.03
C PRO A 228 32.83 -4.73 1.19
N GLU A 229 33.62 -5.77 1.43
CA GLU A 229 34.74 -5.70 2.40
C GLU A 229 35.72 -4.59 2.01
N GLY A 230 36.13 -3.75 2.97
CA GLY A 230 36.99 -2.58 2.74
C GLY A 230 36.24 -1.43 2.02
N GLY A 231 34.91 -1.51 1.90
CA GLY A 231 34.12 -0.47 1.27
C GLY A 231 33.92 0.76 2.15
N LYS A 232 33.05 1.66 1.71
CA LYS A 232 32.79 2.95 2.38
C LYS A 232 31.30 3.21 2.56
N ILE A 233 30.93 3.71 3.76
CA ILE A 233 29.60 4.23 4.07
C ILE A 233 29.73 5.67 4.54
N SER A 234 28.89 6.56 4.02
CA SER A 234 28.78 7.95 4.51
C SER A 234 27.40 8.18 5.11
N VAL A 235 27.36 8.75 6.30
CA VAL A 235 26.12 9.11 7.00
C VAL A 235 26.12 10.61 7.27
N LYS A 236 25.16 11.32 6.69
CA LYS A 236 25.02 12.76 6.87
C LYS A 236 23.67 13.10 7.45
N LEU A 237 23.65 14.05 8.37
CA LEU A 237 22.44 14.63 8.94
C LEU A 237 22.59 16.14 8.92
N PHE A 238 21.65 16.83 8.28
CA PHE A 238 21.69 18.29 8.18
C PHE A 238 20.27 18.87 8.19
N ARG A 239 20.18 20.13 8.58
CA ARG A 239 18.94 20.88 8.60
C ARG A 239 18.85 21.83 7.42
N SER A 240 17.72 21.85 6.76
CA SER A 240 17.31 22.91 5.84
C SER A 240 16.22 23.78 6.48
N GLU A 241 15.78 24.84 5.81
CA GLU A 241 14.80 25.80 6.38
C GLU A 241 13.51 25.15 6.90
N LYS A 242 13.02 24.10 6.23
CA LYS A 242 11.75 23.47 6.56
C LYS A 242 11.85 21.99 6.93
N ASN A 243 12.96 21.35 6.65
CA ASN A 243 13.12 19.91 6.77
C ASN A 243 14.45 19.54 7.42
N ILE A 244 14.46 18.39 8.06
CA ILE A 244 15.67 17.68 8.44
C ILE A 244 15.94 16.64 7.37
N SER A 245 17.16 16.58 6.85
CA SER A 245 17.59 15.62 5.86
C SER A 245 18.66 14.70 6.41
N ALA A 246 18.47 13.39 6.23
CA ALA A 246 19.50 12.39 6.49
C ALA A 246 19.83 11.66 5.18
N GLU A 247 21.13 11.55 4.89
CA GLU A 247 21.64 10.84 3.73
C GLU A 247 22.56 9.70 4.19
N ILE A 248 22.23 8.48 3.79
CA ILE A 248 23.04 7.30 4.02
C ILE A 248 23.46 6.77 2.66
N TRP A 249 24.74 6.94 2.35
CA TRP A 249 25.35 6.48 1.11
C TRP A 249 26.28 5.31 1.39
N ASP A 250 26.27 4.33 0.50
CA ASP A 250 27.20 3.19 0.49
C ASP A 250 27.76 2.96 -0.93
N ASN A 251 28.98 2.44 -1.02
CA ASN A 251 29.60 2.09 -2.29
C ASN A 251 29.30 0.66 -2.76
N GLY A 252 28.17 0.11 -2.35
CA GLY A 252 27.66 -1.17 -2.81
C GLY A 252 27.20 -1.16 -4.27
N PRO A 253 26.65 -2.26 -4.76
CA PRO A 253 26.16 -2.37 -6.13
C PRO A 253 24.95 -1.45 -6.35
N SER A 254 24.89 -0.83 -7.54
CA SER A 254 23.75 -0.01 -7.96
C SER A 254 22.46 -0.83 -8.03
N ILE A 255 21.35 -0.18 -7.73
CA ILE A 255 20.01 -0.75 -7.79
C ILE A 255 19.46 -0.57 -9.21
N ALA A 256 19.02 -1.68 -9.86
CA ALA A 256 18.41 -1.61 -11.18
C ALA A 256 17.07 -0.80 -11.14
N PRO A 257 16.70 -0.11 -12.22
CA PRO A 257 15.51 0.77 -12.22
C PRO A 257 14.20 0.04 -11.87
N ASP A 258 14.03 -1.18 -12.33
CA ASP A 258 12.86 -2.04 -12.04
C ASP A 258 12.81 -2.51 -10.58
N VAL A 259 13.98 -2.74 -9.98
CA VAL A 259 14.16 -3.07 -8.56
C VAL A 259 13.88 -1.84 -7.69
N LYS A 260 14.38 -0.66 -8.08
CA LYS A 260 14.21 0.60 -7.37
C LYS A 260 12.75 0.94 -7.09
N ALA A 261 11.85 0.66 -8.06
CA ALA A 261 10.42 0.89 -7.90
C ALA A 261 9.76 0.01 -6.83
N LYS A 262 10.39 -1.14 -6.48
CA LYS A 262 9.81 -2.20 -5.64
C LYS A 262 10.51 -2.42 -4.32
N ILE A 263 11.67 -1.78 -4.06
CA ILE A 263 12.47 -2.07 -2.85
C ILE A 263 11.74 -1.77 -1.54
N PHE A 264 10.71 -0.95 -1.59
CA PHE A 264 9.85 -0.62 -0.45
C PHE A 264 8.62 -1.53 -0.33
N ASP A 265 8.42 -2.45 -1.30
CA ASP A 265 7.31 -3.41 -1.23
C ASP A 265 7.61 -4.49 -0.20
N LYS A 266 6.56 -4.99 0.45
CA LYS A 266 6.67 -6.04 1.48
C LYS A 266 7.21 -7.32 0.88
N PHE A 267 8.21 -7.94 1.56
CA PHE A 267 8.88 -9.17 1.12
C PHE A 267 9.63 -9.09 -0.20
N TYR A 268 9.80 -7.88 -0.75
CA TYR A 268 10.58 -7.73 -1.96
C TYR A 268 12.07 -7.91 -1.67
N GLN A 269 12.73 -8.75 -2.47
CA GLN A 269 14.17 -9.01 -2.45
C GLN A 269 14.65 -8.98 -3.90
N GLY A 270 15.57 -8.06 -4.21
CA GLY A 270 15.97 -7.79 -5.61
C GLY A 270 16.71 -8.95 -6.28
N ASP A 271 17.41 -9.79 -5.54
CA ASP A 271 18.13 -10.95 -6.08
C ASP A 271 18.05 -12.11 -5.08
N ARG A 272 17.20 -13.11 -5.39
CA ARG A 272 17.05 -14.32 -4.58
C ARG A 272 18.27 -15.26 -4.66
N SER A 273 19.17 -15.05 -5.63
CA SER A 273 20.33 -15.92 -5.84
C SER A 273 21.48 -15.62 -4.88
N ARG A 274 21.52 -14.42 -4.29
CA ARG A 274 22.46 -14.09 -3.23
C ARG A 274 21.80 -14.40 -1.90
N ALA A 275 22.23 -15.49 -1.26
CA ALA A 275 21.82 -15.93 0.08
C ALA A 275 22.17 -14.90 1.18
N THR A 276 21.73 -13.66 0.99
CA THR A 276 21.95 -12.57 1.92
C THR A 276 20.77 -12.47 2.88
N GLU A 277 21.05 -12.55 4.16
CA GLU A 277 20.10 -12.40 5.28
C GLU A 277 19.15 -11.23 5.08
N GLY A 278 17.85 -11.47 5.18
CA GLY A 278 16.82 -10.44 5.20
C GLY A 278 15.49 -10.96 4.69
N ASN A 279 14.40 -10.51 5.29
CA ASN A 279 13.04 -10.95 4.98
C ASN A 279 12.24 -9.97 4.10
N GLY A 280 12.89 -8.93 3.53
CA GLY A 280 12.24 -7.95 2.67
C GLY A 280 11.19 -7.05 3.38
N LEU A 281 11.18 -7.00 4.71
CA LEU A 281 10.24 -6.17 5.49
C LEU A 281 10.87 -4.88 6.02
N GLY A 282 12.19 -4.79 6.09
CA GLY A 282 12.90 -3.67 6.72
C GLY A 282 12.62 -2.32 6.03
N LEU A 283 12.74 -2.26 4.70
CA LEU A 283 12.48 -1.04 3.93
C LEU A 283 10.99 -0.69 3.86
N ALA A 284 10.09 -1.68 3.82
CA ALA A 284 8.65 -1.44 3.92
C ALA A 284 8.27 -0.83 5.28
N LEU A 285 8.90 -1.29 6.36
CA LEU A 285 8.74 -0.72 7.70
C LEU A 285 9.24 0.72 7.76
N VAL A 286 10.43 0.99 7.20
CA VAL A 286 11.01 2.33 7.12
C VAL A 286 10.08 3.29 6.38
N LYS A 287 9.60 2.91 5.19
CA LYS A 287 8.66 3.72 4.41
C LYS A 287 7.42 4.06 5.22
N ARG A 288 6.81 3.06 5.89
CA ARG A 288 5.62 3.27 6.70
C ARG A 288 5.84 4.20 7.88
N ILE A 289 6.97 4.10 8.59
CA ILE A 289 7.32 5.00 9.70
C ILE A 289 7.49 6.43 9.20
N ILE A 290 8.17 6.61 8.08
CA ILE A 290 8.41 7.92 7.48
C ILE A 290 7.10 8.56 7.03
N GLU A 291 6.19 7.81 6.38
CA GLU A 291 4.84 8.28 6.03
C GLU A 291 4.04 8.73 7.25
N LEU A 292 4.06 7.95 8.34
CA LEU A 292 3.41 8.32 9.60
C LEU A 292 4.03 9.56 10.26
N SER A 293 5.29 9.86 9.93
CA SER A 293 6.02 11.04 10.41
C SER A 293 5.91 12.22 9.44
N GLU A 294 5.04 12.12 8.42
CA GLU A 294 4.81 13.15 7.39
C GLU A 294 6.10 13.49 6.60
N GLY A 295 7.04 12.55 6.53
CA GLY A 295 8.29 12.66 5.81
C GLY A 295 8.27 11.98 4.44
N SER A 296 9.42 11.97 3.77
CA SER A 296 9.65 11.24 2.52
C SER A 296 10.97 10.48 2.55
N ILE A 297 11.03 9.39 1.79
CA ILE A 297 12.25 8.63 1.55
C ILE A 297 12.44 8.42 0.06
N GLU A 298 13.66 8.65 -0.39
CA GLU A 298 14.08 8.42 -1.77
C GLU A 298 15.33 7.57 -1.79
N VAL A 299 15.54 6.85 -2.90
CA VAL A 299 16.76 6.08 -3.14
C VAL A 299 17.30 6.43 -4.50
N GLU A 300 18.60 6.68 -4.59
CA GLU A 300 19.28 7.05 -5.83
C GLU A 300 20.59 6.29 -5.97
N ASN A 301 20.94 5.94 -7.22
CA ASN A 301 22.28 5.49 -7.53
C ASN A 301 23.18 6.72 -7.71
N ASP A 302 24.30 6.78 -7.01
CA ASP A 302 25.27 7.86 -7.23
C ASP A 302 26.10 7.59 -8.49
N MET A 303 25.76 8.29 -9.58
CA MET A 303 26.41 8.13 -10.88
C MET A 303 27.88 8.61 -10.89
N LYS A 304 28.30 9.42 -9.89
CA LYS A 304 29.66 9.99 -9.83
C LYS A 304 30.59 9.17 -8.95
N LYS A 305 30.10 8.77 -7.78
CA LYS A 305 30.88 8.02 -6.78
C LYS A 305 30.65 6.51 -6.86
N GLY A 306 29.62 6.09 -7.62
CA GLY A 306 29.07 4.74 -7.56
C GLY A 306 28.29 4.52 -6.27
N GLY A 307 27.61 3.36 -6.17
CA GLY A 307 26.87 3.00 -4.98
C GLY A 307 25.45 3.54 -4.93
N VAL A 308 24.86 3.51 -3.73
CA VAL A 308 23.44 3.84 -3.48
C VAL A 308 23.35 4.88 -2.36
N CYS A 309 22.45 5.82 -2.50
CA CYS A 309 22.13 6.82 -1.48
C CYS A 309 20.65 6.73 -1.10
N PHE A 310 20.37 6.51 0.17
CA PHE A 310 19.06 6.70 0.76
C PHE A 310 18.98 8.10 1.35
N ARG A 311 18.00 8.89 0.87
CA ARG A 311 17.72 10.23 1.37
C ARG A 311 16.37 10.23 2.10
N ILE A 312 16.39 10.62 3.37
CA ILE A 312 15.22 10.76 4.22
C ILE A 312 15.01 12.24 4.50
N SER A 313 13.78 12.70 4.32
CA SER A 313 13.36 14.06 4.67
C SER A 313 12.26 14.01 5.70
N LEU A 314 12.46 14.65 6.84
CA LEU A 314 11.48 14.74 7.93
C LEU A 314 11.09 16.21 8.12
N PRO A 315 9.80 16.50 8.42
CA PRO A 315 9.37 17.87 8.69
C PRO A 315 10.05 18.39 9.97
N TYR A 316 10.57 19.61 9.90
CA TYR A 316 11.12 20.30 11.06
C TYR A 316 10.04 21.23 11.61
N LEU A 317 9.46 20.86 12.75
CA LEU A 317 8.50 21.72 13.45
C LEU A 317 9.31 22.78 14.23
N ILE A 318 9.25 24.02 13.76
CA ILE A 318 9.77 25.17 14.50
C ILE A 318 8.87 25.38 15.74
N GLU A 319 9.46 25.43 16.92
CA GLU A 319 8.76 25.54 18.24
C GLU A 319 7.91 26.82 18.43
N ASP A 320 7.82 27.71 17.46
CA ASP A 320 7.08 28.98 17.58
C ASP A 320 5.55 28.87 17.34
N MET A 321 5.00 27.66 17.26
CA MET A 321 3.55 27.45 17.05
C MET A 321 2.87 26.57 18.13
N MET A 322 3.35 26.60 19.37
CA MET A 322 2.60 26.06 20.50
C MET A 322 2.39 27.11 21.58
#